data_c9971d7462968454a8cbd07bb38ede73
#
_entry.id   c9971d7462968454a8cbd07bb38ede73
#
_cell.length_a   1.000
_cell.length_b   1.000
_cell.length_c   1.000
_cell.angle_alpha   90.00
_cell.angle_beta   90.00
_cell.angle_gamma   90.00
#
_symmetry.space_group_name_H-M   'P 1'
#
loop_
_entity.id
_entity.type
_entity.pdbx_description
1 polymer ?
#
loop_
_entity_poly.entity_id
_entity_poly.type
_entity_poly.pdbx_seq_one_letter_code
_entity_poly.pdbx_strand_id
1 'polypeptide(L)'
;DKVTLKNTHINFTDQFIRPNYRANLTELKGQIGPLHPGKAGKIDIRGTIDKSAPLQISGTIDPFSEQLSFDIATTIKGIDLPTFSPYSGRYIGHLIEKGKLSVDVNYQIQQGQLSAENKIFLDQLKIGEKVDSPDAVSLPLDLAISLLKNRKGEINLRFPVSGSIDDPKFSISG
;
A
#
# COMPACT_ATOMS: atom_id res chain seq x y z
N ASP A 1 -1.27 -3.17 -28.20
CA ASP A 1 -1.77 -4.37 -27.50
C ASP A 1 -2.52 -4.00 -26.24
N LYS A 2 -3.40 -4.91 -25.79
CA LYS A 2 -4.26 -4.72 -24.63
C LYS A 2 -4.14 -5.95 -23.72
N VAL A 3 -3.95 -5.71 -22.42
CA VAL A 3 -4.00 -6.77 -21.39
C VAL A 3 -5.37 -6.74 -20.72
N THR A 4 -6.03 -7.88 -20.64
CA THR A 4 -7.33 -8.01 -19.98
C THR A 4 -7.23 -9.03 -18.85
N LEU A 5 -7.64 -8.64 -17.65
CA LEU A 5 -7.76 -9.51 -16.48
C LEU A 5 -9.22 -9.97 -16.35
N LYS A 6 -9.43 -11.28 -16.20
CA LYS A 6 -10.74 -11.89 -16.02
C LYS A 6 -10.69 -12.84 -14.84
N ASN A 7 -11.24 -12.40 -13.71
CA ASN A 7 -11.31 -13.20 -12.49
C ASN A 7 -9.94 -13.81 -12.08
N THR A 8 -8.90 -12.97 -12.14
CA THR A 8 -7.53 -13.37 -11.86
C THR A 8 -7.29 -13.40 -10.36
N HIS A 9 -6.47 -14.34 -9.90
CA HIS A 9 -6.05 -14.46 -8.51
C HIS A 9 -4.53 -14.37 -8.43
N ILE A 10 -4.04 -13.59 -7.46
CA ILE A 10 -2.61 -13.45 -7.17
C ILE A 10 -2.40 -13.74 -5.68
N ASN A 11 -1.55 -14.70 -5.37
CA ASN A 11 -1.16 -15.02 -4.00
C ASN A 11 0.23 -14.46 -3.74
N PHE A 12 0.34 -13.62 -2.74
CA PHE A 12 1.60 -13.06 -2.26
C PHE A 12 1.97 -13.70 -0.92
N THR A 13 3.23 -14.09 -0.77
CA THR A 13 3.78 -14.57 0.51
C THR A 13 5.13 -13.91 0.75
N ASP A 14 5.25 -13.18 1.85
CA ASP A 14 6.52 -12.69 2.35
C ASP A 14 7.13 -13.73 3.30
N GLN A 15 8.25 -14.30 2.90
CA GLN A 15 8.97 -15.31 3.67
C GLN A 15 10.09 -14.72 4.55
N PHE A 16 10.40 -13.43 4.41
CA PHE A 16 11.41 -12.74 5.23
C PHE A 16 10.90 -12.40 6.62
N ILE A 17 9.58 -12.35 6.80
CA ILE A 17 8.94 -12.13 8.09
C ILE A 17 8.49 -13.46 8.72
N ARG A 18 8.55 -13.58 10.04
CA ARG A 18 8.09 -14.75 10.79
C ARG A 18 7.06 -14.35 11.85
N PRO A 19 5.87 -14.99 11.90
CA PRO A 19 5.32 -15.92 10.90
C PRO A 19 5.15 -15.24 9.53
N ASN A 20 5.12 -16.04 8.45
CA ASN A 20 5.03 -15.48 7.10
C ASN A 20 3.77 -14.64 6.91
N TYR A 21 3.93 -13.47 6.30
CA TYR A 21 2.79 -12.67 5.85
C TYR A 21 2.25 -13.21 4.53
N ARG A 22 0.94 -13.22 4.40
CA ARG A 22 0.23 -13.63 3.17
C ARG A 22 -0.84 -12.63 2.83
N ALA A 23 -1.00 -12.34 1.54
CA ALA A 23 -2.10 -11.57 1.00
C ALA A 23 -2.58 -12.22 -0.30
N ASN A 24 -3.88 -12.27 -0.49
CA ASN A 24 -4.49 -12.86 -1.67
C ASN A 24 -5.30 -11.79 -2.39
N LEU A 25 -4.86 -11.41 -3.60
CA LEU A 25 -5.65 -10.57 -4.48
C LEU A 25 -6.60 -11.49 -5.26
N THR A 26 -7.87 -11.26 -5.13
CA THR A 26 -8.91 -12.12 -5.72
C THR A 26 -9.89 -11.32 -6.56
N GLU A 27 -10.55 -12.00 -7.47
CA GLU A 27 -11.57 -11.42 -8.37
C GLU A 27 -11.05 -10.23 -9.19
N LEU A 28 -9.73 -10.21 -9.49
CA LEU A 28 -9.16 -9.14 -10.28
C LEU A 28 -9.76 -9.13 -11.68
N LYS A 29 -10.36 -8.02 -12.04
CA LYS A 29 -10.98 -7.74 -13.34
C LYS A 29 -10.55 -6.38 -13.82
N GLY A 30 -10.37 -6.25 -15.13
CA GLY A 30 -10.03 -4.96 -15.70
C GLY A 30 -9.15 -5.07 -16.92
N GLN A 31 -8.54 -3.95 -17.27
CA GLN A 31 -7.73 -3.85 -18.47
C GLN A 31 -6.60 -2.85 -18.33
N ILE A 32 -5.54 -3.10 -19.09
CA ILE A 32 -4.43 -2.18 -19.30
C ILE A 32 -4.31 -1.96 -20.80
N GLY A 33 -4.28 -0.73 -21.24
CA GLY A 33 -4.11 -0.35 -22.63
C GLY A 33 -5.39 0.14 -23.31
N PRO A 34 -5.38 0.23 -24.66
CA PRO A 34 -4.35 -0.27 -25.56
C PRO A 34 -3.01 0.45 -25.39
N LEU A 35 -1.92 -0.34 -25.48
CA LEU A 35 -0.54 0.16 -25.38
C LEU A 35 0.03 0.34 -26.81
N HIS A 36 0.44 1.57 -27.14
CA HIS A 36 1.05 1.95 -28.41
C HIS A 36 2.21 2.91 -28.18
N PRO A 37 3.27 2.85 -28.98
CA PRO A 37 4.33 3.85 -28.92
C PRO A 37 3.76 5.27 -29.08
N GLY A 38 4.20 6.19 -28.21
CA GLY A 38 3.79 7.60 -28.22
C GLY A 38 2.38 7.88 -27.68
N LYS A 39 1.73 6.88 -27.06
CA LYS A 39 0.41 7.07 -26.44
C LYS A 39 0.28 6.28 -25.15
N ALA A 40 -0.01 6.99 -24.07
CA ALA A 40 -0.28 6.35 -22.78
C ALA A 40 -1.53 5.45 -22.84
N GLY A 41 -1.38 4.22 -22.34
CA GLY A 41 -2.48 3.28 -22.16
C GLY A 41 -3.18 3.50 -20.83
N LYS A 42 -4.49 3.32 -20.80
CA LYS A 42 -5.29 3.42 -19.57
C LYS A 42 -5.15 2.14 -18.73
N ILE A 43 -5.19 2.31 -17.42
CA ILE A 43 -5.29 1.24 -16.43
C ILE A 43 -6.63 1.39 -15.72
N ASP A 44 -7.41 0.32 -15.65
CA ASP A 44 -8.60 0.20 -14.80
C ASP A 44 -8.71 -1.25 -14.34
N ILE A 45 -8.35 -1.49 -13.08
CA ILE A 45 -8.35 -2.81 -12.46
C ILE A 45 -9.10 -2.70 -11.14
N ARG A 46 -9.97 -3.68 -10.86
CA ARG A 46 -10.72 -3.82 -9.63
C ARG A 46 -10.62 -5.24 -9.11
N GLY A 47 -10.69 -5.39 -7.82
CA GLY A 47 -10.69 -6.68 -7.15
C GLY A 47 -10.84 -6.55 -5.65
N THR A 48 -10.41 -7.57 -4.93
CA THR A 48 -10.44 -7.59 -3.47
C THR A 48 -9.14 -8.15 -2.91
N ILE A 49 -8.74 -7.69 -1.74
CA ILE A 49 -7.68 -8.30 -0.93
C ILE A 49 -8.35 -9.16 0.14
N ASP A 50 -7.88 -10.41 0.26
CA ASP A 50 -8.37 -11.41 1.21
C ASP A 50 -9.92 -11.52 1.23
N LYS A 51 -10.54 -11.40 0.03
CA LYS A 51 -11.98 -11.48 -0.22
C LYS A 51 -12.85 -10.43 0.48
N SER A 52 -12.26 -9.50 1.21
CA SER A 52 -13.00 -8.53 2.03
C SER A 52 -12.68 -7.07 1.73
N ALA A 53 -11.44 -6.74 1.40
CA ALA A 53 -11.01 -5.36 1.19
C ALA A 53 -11.05 -4.99 -0.31
N PRO A 54 -11.97 -4.12 -0.76
CA PRO A 54 -12.01 -3.65 -2.14
C PRO A 54 -10.71 -2.98 -2.55
N LEU A 55 -10.22 -3.35 -3.74
CA LEU A 55 -9.06 -2.79 -4.40
C LEU A 55 -9.48 -2.15 -5.73
N GLN A 56 -9.00 -0.94 -5.98
CA GLN A 56 -9.11 -0.29 -7.28
C GLN A 56 -7.76 0.29 -7.68
N ILE A 57 -7.34 0.04 -8.92
CA ILE A 57 -6.15 0.63 -9.54
C ILE A 57 -6.60 1.29 -10.82
N SER A 58 -6.29 2.58 -10.98
CA SER A 58 -6.65 3.35 -12.17
C SER A 58 -5.54 4.32 -12.55
N GLY A 59 -5.48 4.69 -13.80
CA GLY A 59 -4.49 5.65 -14.26
C GLY A 59 -4.05 5.43 -15.69
N THR A 60 -2.81 5.82 -15.97
CA THR A 60 -2.18 5.71 -17.28
C THR A 60 -0.75 5.25 -17.18
N ILE A 61 -0.27 4.55 -18.20
CA ILE A 61 1.13 4.13 -18.34
C ILE A 61 1.59 4.27 -19.78
N ASP A 62 2.77 4.84 -19.99
CA ASP A 62 3.47 4.81 -21.29
C ASP A 62 4.78 4.04 -21.13
N PRO A 63 4.76 2.72 -21.43
CA PRO A 63 5.94 1.88 -21.30
C PRO A 63 6.92 2.04 -22.47
N PHE A 64 6.54 2.76 -23.53
CA PHE A 64 7.34 2.95 -24.73
C PHE A 64 7.95 4.34 -24.86
N SER A 65 7.72 5.22 -23.86
CA SER A 65 8.43 6.49 -23.77
C SER A 65 9.92 6.27 -23.50
N GLU A 66 10.79 7.18 -23.93
CA GLU A 66 12.24 7.08 -23.70
C GLU A 66 12.57 6.90 -22.21
N GLN A 67 11.77 7.51 -21.35
CA GLN A 67 11.78 7.28 -19.89
C GLN A 67 10.40 6.82 -19.48
N LEU A 68 10.35 5.76 -18.67
CA LEU A 68 9.08 5.24 -18.12
C LEU A 68 8.23 6.39 -17.57
N SER A 69 6.99 6.46 -18.03
CA SER A 69 6.02 7.46 -17.59
C SER A 69 4.73 6.79 -17.15
N PHE A 70 4.26 7.10 -15.97
CA PHE A 70 2.96 6.65 -15.49
C PHE A 70 2.35 7.62 -14.46
N ASP A 71 1.04 7.54 -14.33
CA ASP A 71 0.26 8.16 -13.27
C ASP A 71 -0.76 7.12 -12.81
N ILE A 72 -0.56 6.53 -11.63
CA ILE A 72 -1.33 5.40 -11.11
C ILE A 72 -1.85 5.73 -9.73
N ALA A 73 -3.18 5.73 -9.60
CA ALA A 73 -3.89 5.81 -8.34
C ALA A 73 -4.34 4.42 -7.90
N THR A 74 -4.10 4.09 -6.63
CA THR A 74 -4.54 2.85 -6.00
C THR A 74 -5.29 3.16 -4.73
N THR A 75 -6.49 2.60 -4.62
CA THR A 75 -7.33 2.69 -3.41
C THR A 75 -7.60 1.28 -2.89
N ILE A 76 -7.37 1.07 -1.60
CA ILE A 76 -7.72 -0.16 -0.89
C ILE A 76 -8.50 0.24 0.36
N LYS A 77 -9.61 -0.43 0.66
CA LYS A 77 -10.45 -0.07 1.80
C LYS A 77 -10.66 -1.23 2.76
N GLY A 78 -10.35 -0.99 4.03
CA GLY A 78 -10.78 -1.86 5.12
C GLY A 78 -10.05 -3.19 5.22
N ILE A 79 -8.74 -3.24 4.93
CA ILE A 79 -7.92 -4.42 5.20
C ILE A 79 -7.90 -4.66 6.72
N ASP A 80 -8.03 -5.90 7.16
CA ASP A 80 -7.91 -6.27 8.56
C ASP A 80 -6.48 -6.06 9.06
N LEU A 81 -6.28 -5.15 10.01
CA LEU A 81 -4.97 -4.83 10.56
C LEU A 81 -4.28 -6.02 11.25
N PRO A 82 -4.98 -6.95 11.94
CA PRO A 82 -4.33 -8.14 12.53
C PRO A 82 -3.52 -8.98 11.55
N THR A 83 -3.82 -8.94 10.23
CA THR A 83 -3.04 -9.63 9.21
C THR A 83 -1.59 -9.13 9.14
N PHE A 84 -1.32 -7.89 9.58
CA PHE A 84 0.02 -7.30 9.65
C PHE A 84 0.77 -7.59 10.96
N SER A 85 0.19 -8.40 11.86
CA SER A 85 0.85 -8.78 13.12
C SER A 85 2.25 -9.39 12.97
N PRO A 86 2.58 -10.12 11.88
CA PRO A 86 3.96 -10.55 11.65
C PRO A 86 4.97 -9.39 11.61
N TYR A 87 4.58 -8.29 10.97
CA TYR A 87 5.44 -7.08 10.88
C TYR A 87 5.45 -6.30 12.20
N SER A 88 4.28 -6.06 12.79
CA SER A 88 4.21 -5.31 14.05
C SER A 88 4.87 -6.07 15.21
N GLY A 89 4.71 -7.40 15.27
CA GLY A 89 5.41 -8.23 16.24
C GLY A 89 6.92 -8.11 16.11
N ARG A 90 7.45 -8.20 14.91
CA ARG A 90 8.89 -8.11 14.66
C ARG A 90 9.45 -6.72 14.93
N TYR A 91 8.86 -5.67 14.38
CA TYR A 91 9.47 -4.32 14.37
C TYR A 91 9.01 -3.42 15.51
N ILE A 92 7.84 -3.70 16.07
CA ILE A 92 7.22 -2.91 17.14
C ILE A 92 7.15 -3.70 18.46
N GLY A 93 7.32 -5.02 18.43
CA GLY A 93 7.24 -5.90 19.60
C GLY A 93 5.82 -6.09 20.14
N HIS A 94 4.80 -5.86 19.30
CA HIS A 94 3.40 -6.03 19.66
C HIS A 94 2.60 -6.59 18.50
N LEU A 95 1.64 -7.47 18.80
CA LEU A 95 0.64 -7.89 17.81
C LEU A 95 -0.42 -6.79 17.63
N ILE A 96 -1.19 -6.88 16.59
CA ILE A 96 -2.37 -6.01 16.39
C ILE A 96 -3.61 -6.82 16.73
N GLU A 97 -4.40 -6.35 17.67
CA GLU A 97 -5.62 -7.03 18.12
C GLU A 97 -6.78 -6.78 17.18
N LYS A 98 -6.98 -5.53 16.75
CA LYS A 98 -8.04 -5.15 15.84
C LYS A 98 -7.77 -3.84 15.12
N GLY A 99 -8.56 -3.59 14.11
CA GLY A 99 -8.60 -2.36 13.33
C GLY A 99 -8.68 -2.63 11.84
N LYS A 100 -8.94 -1.57 11.08
CA LYS A 100 -9.02 -1.59 9.63
C LYS A 100 -8.04 -0.60 9.05
N LEU A 101 -7.40 -0.99 7.96
CA LEU A 101 -6.50 -0.15 7.17
C LEU A 101 -7.15 0.20 5.84
N SER A 102 -7.19 1.48 5.52
CA SER A 102 -7.48 1.94 4.16
C SER A 102 -6.29 2.75 3.64
N VAL A 103 -6.03 2.61 2.35
CA VAL A 103 -4.88 3.22 1.68
C VAL A 103 -5.34 3.87 0.40
N ASP A 104 -4.99 5.14 0.21
CA ASP A 104 -5.07 5.85 -1.06
C ASP A 104 -3.68 6.33 -1.42
N VAL A 105 -3.15 5.84 -2.52
CA VAL A 105 -1.84 6.24 -3.02
C VAL A 105 -1.94 6.70 -4.46
N ASN A 106 -1.20 7.75 -4.79
CA ASN A 106 -1.00 8.19 -6.17
C ASN A 106 0.50 8.24 -6.42
N TYR A 107 0.94 7.48 -7.43
CA TYR A 107 2.32 7.42 -7.87
C TYR A 107 2.41 7.96 -9.29
N GLN A 108 3.25 8.96 -9.49
CA GLN A 108 3.50 9.56 -10.79
C GLN A 108 5.00 9.54 -11.08
N ILE A 109 5.36 9.00 -12.24
CA ILE A 109 6.71 9.15 -12.80
C ILE A 109 6.61 9.90 -14.12
N GLN A 110 7.34 11.01 -14.20
CA GLN A 110 7.50 11.79 -15.42
C GLN A 110 8.94 12.28 -15.52
N GLN A 111 9.57 12.09 -16.66
CA GLN A 111 10.96 12.54 -16.93
C GLN A 111 11.94 12.11 -15.84
N GLY A 112 11.86 10.86 -15.38
CA GLY A 112 12.73 10.33 -14.34
C GLY A 112 12.47 10.87 -12.92
N GLN A 113 11.43 11.69 -12.72
CA GLN A 113 11.04 12.19 -11.40
C GLN A 113 9.84 11.41 -10.87
N LEU A 114 10.00 10.87 -9.66
CA LEU A 114 8.92 10.27 -8.88
C LEU A 114 8.27 11.35 -8.03
N SER A 115 6.94 11.39 -8.06
CA SER A 115 6.10 12.07 -7.10
C SER A 115 5.05 11.08 -6.60
N ALA A 116 4.93 10.93 -5.29
CA ALA A 116 3.97 10.02 -4.70
C ALA A 116 3.27 10.68 -3.51
N GLU A 117 1.97 10.53 -3.45
CA GLU A 117 1.15 10.89 -2.30
C GLU A 117 0.57 9.62 -1.68
N ASN A 118 0.89 9.38 -0.41
CA ASN A 118 0.41 8.23 0.35
C ASN A 118 -0.49 8.72 1.47
N LYS A 119 -1.75 8.30 1.45
CA LYS A 119 -2.73 8.53 2.52
C LYS A 119 -3.06 7.21 3.17
N ILE A 120 -2.84 7.13 4.45
CA ILE A 120 -3.12 5.94 5.27
C ILE A 120 -4.17 6.31 6.30
N PHE A 121 -5.24 5.54 6.32
CA PHE A 121 -6.33 5.68 7.29
C PHE A 121 -6.43 4.39 8.12
N LEU A 122 -6.24 4.52 9.43
CA LEU A 122 -6.41 3.45 10.39
C LEU A 122 -7.68 3.71 11.19
N ASP A 123 -8.61 2.77 11.15
CA ASP A 123 -9.86 2.83 11.91
C ASP A 123 -9.81 1.84 13.06
N GLN A 124 -10.07 2.32 14.29
CA GLN A 124 -10.15 1.54 15.52
C GLN A 124 -8.93 0.65 15.77
N LEU A 125 -7.72 1.14 15.44
CA LEU A 125 -6.49 0.42 15.75
C LEU A 125 -6.40 0.14 17.25
N LYS A 126 -6.22 -1.13 17.60
CA LYS A 126 -5.92 -1.59 18.96
C LYS A 126 -4.69 -2.49 18.92
N ILE A 127 -3.68 -2.12 19.68
CA ILE A 127 -2.49 -2.93 19.89
C ILE A 127 -2.83 -4.05 20.85
N GLY A 128 -2.36 -5.23 20.55
CA GLY A 128 -2.54 -6.44 21.34
C GLY A 128 -1.36 -6.73 22.24
N GLU A 129 -1.16 -8.01 22.51
CA GLU A 129 -0.12 -8.48 23.41
C GLU A 129 1.30 -8.13 22.94
N LYS A 130 2.18 -7.93 23.91
CA LYS A 130 3.60 -7.75 23.68
C LYS A 130 4.23 -9.09 23.31
N VAL A 131 5.13 -9.06 22.34
CA VAL A 131 5.95 -10.20 21.93
C VAL A 131 7.41 -9.82 21.94
N ASP A 132 8.25 -10.78 22.35
CA ASP A 132 9.70 -10.55 22.35
C ASP A 132 10.22 -10.57 20.91
N SER A 133 10.90 -9.50 20.53
CA SER A 133 11.57 -9.40 19.24
C SER A 133 12.87 -8.61 19.38
N PRO A 134 14.01 -9.16 18.92
CA PRO A 134 15.28 -8.44 18.97
C PRO A 134 15.32 -7.23 18.04
N ASP A 135 14.46 -7.21 17.00
CA ASP A 135 14.38 -6.14 16.03
C ASP A 135 13.41 -5.03 16.46
N ALA A 136 12.69 -5.22 17.57
CA ALA A 136 11.67 -4.27 18.01
C ALA A 136 12.28 -2.97 18.50
N VAL A 137 11.76 -1.85 17.98
CA VAL A 137 12.11 -0.53 18.46
C VAL A 137 11.44 -0.25 19.80
N SER A 138 12.18 0.35 20.73
CA SER A 138 11.61 0.77 22.02
C SER A 138 10.89 2.11 21.86
N LEU A 139 9.60 2.06 21.61
CA LEU A 139 8.74 3.24 21.46
C LEU A 139 7.62 3.21 22.51
N PRO A 140 7.23 4.37 23.08
CA PRO A 140 6.04 4.48 23.92
C PRO A 140 4.77 4.44 23.03
N LEU A 141 4.40 3.23 22.57
CA LEU A 141 3.34 3.03 21.57
C LEU A 141 1.98 3.60 22.01
N ASP A 142 1.61 3.40 23.26
CA ASP A 142 0.33 3.90 23.79
C ASP A 142 0.26 5.42 23.71
N LEU A 143 1.36 6.10 24.01
CA LEU A 143 1.46 7.55 23.90
C LEU A 143 1.40 7.98 22.43
N ALA A 144 2.19 7.34 21.54
CA ALA A 144 2.22 7.67 20.12
C ALA A 144 0.84 7.49 19.48
N ILE A 145 0.17 6.38 19.74
CA ILE A 145 -1.16 6.10 19.22
C ILE A 145 -2.19 7.08 19.78
N SER A 146 -2.11 7.42 21.08
CA SER A 146 -3.04 8.37 21.69
C SER A 146 -2.91 9.78 21.12
N LEU A 147 -1.71 10.20 20.73
CA LEU A 147 -1.46 11.49 20.10
C LEU A 147 -1.96 11.54 18.65
N LEU A 148 -1.90 10.43 17.93
CA LEU A 148 -2.31 10.34 16.51
C LEU A 148 -3.82 10.09 16.36
N LYS A 149 -4.45 9.46 17.35
CA LYS A 149 -5.83 9.03 17.30
C LYS A 149 -6.78 10.21 17.60
N ASN A 150 -7.72 10.44 16.70
CA ASN A 150 -8.78 11.44 16.93
C ASN A 150 -9.86 10.90 17.88
N ARG A 151 -10.86 11.76 18.20
CA ARG A 151 -11.96 11.39 19.12
C ARG A 151 -12.85 10.26 18.63
N LYS A 152 -12.80 9.93 17.33
CA LYS A 152 -13.54 8.83 16.71
C LYS A 152 -12.74 7.51 16.73
N GLY A 153 -11.50 7.53 17.19
CA GLY A 153 -10.62 6.38 17.17
C GLY A 153 -9.89 6.17 15.84
N GLU A 154 -9.83 7.20 15.00
CA GLU A 154 -9.23 7.17 13.67
C GLU A 154 -7.84 7.81 13.67
N ILE A 155 -6.93 7.27 12.87
CA ILE A 155 -5.60 7.84 12.60
C ILE A 155 -5.50 8.11 11.11
N ASN A 156 -5.17 9.35 10.75
CA ASN A 156 -4.93 9.76 9.37
C ASN A 156 -3.48 10.17 9.19
N LEU A 157 -2.76 9.50 8.30
CA LEU A 157 -1.37 9.78 8.00
C LEU A 157 -1.22 10.14 6.52
N ARG A 158 -0.32 11.08 6.22
CA ARG A 158 0.03 11.46 4.86
C ARG A 158 1.54 11.48 4.72
N PHE A 159 2.03 10.82 3.69
CA PHE A 159 3.47 10.72 3.40
C PHE A 159 3.71 11.05 1.93
N PRO A 160 4.00 12.33 1.59
CA PRO A 160 4.48 12.66 0.27
C PRO A 160 5.92 12.13 0.11
N VAL A 161 6.20 11.52 -1.03
CA VAL A 161 7.54 11.04 -1.40
C VAL A 161 7.88 11.63 -2.77
N SER A 162 9.07 12.20 -2.91
CA SER A 162 9.55 12.72 -4.19
C SER A 162 11.04 12.48 -4.37
N GLY A 163 11.48 12.42 -5.61
CA GLY A 163 12.89 12.26 -5.93
C GLY A 163 13.12 11.75 -7.34
N SER A 164 14.39 11.76 -7.77
CA SER A 164 14.79 11.14 -9.04
C SER A 164 14.82 9.61 -8.89
N ILE A 165 14.30 8.88 -9.87
CA ILE A 165 14.40 7.41 -9.90
C ILE A 165 15.86 6.94 -10.11
N ASP A 166 16.73 7.81 -10.62
CA ASP A 166 18.16 7.56 -10.80
C ASP A 166 18.97 7.84 -9.51
N ASP A 167 18.39 8.53 -8.53
CA ASP A 167 18.98 8.78 -7.23
C ASP A 167 18.16 8.07 -6.14
N PRO A 168 18.71 7.03 -5.46
CA PRO A 168 17.98 6.28 -4.43
C PRO A 168 17.69 7.09 -3.15
N LYS A 169 18.11 8.34 -3.06
CA LYS A 169 17.81 9.24 -1.95
C LYS A 169 16.46 9.93 -2.16
N PHE A 170 15.38 9.23 -1.85
CA PHE A 170 14.06 9.85 -1.82
C PHE A 170 13.91 10.80 -0.63
N SER A 171 13.36 11.98 -0.86
CA SER A 171 12.96 12.87 0.22
C SER A 171 11.52 12.58 0.65
N ILE A 172 11.33 12.39 1.95
CA ILE A 172 10.02 12.34 2.59
C ILE A 172 9.83 13.70 3.24
N SER A 173 8.95 14.52 2.66
CA SER A 173 8.58 15.80 3.23
C SER A 173 7.33 15.62 4.08
N GLY A 174 7.45 15.88 5.36
CA GLY A 174 6.36 15.94 6.32
C GLY A 174 5.90 17.39 6.55
#